data_9a51190d2738a704fb88145b52f23cca
#
_entry.id   9a51190d2738a704fb88145b52f23cca
#
_cell.length_a   1.000
_cell.length_b   1.000
_cell.length_c   1.000
_cell.angle_alpha   90.00
_cell.angle_beta   90.00
_cell.angle_gamma   90.00
#
_symmetry.space_group_name_H-M   'P 1'
#
loop_
_entity.id
_entity.type
_entity.pdbx_description
1 polymer ?
#
loop_
_entity_poly.entity_id
_entity_poly.type
_entity_poly.pdbx_seq_one_letter_code
_entity_poly.pdbx_strand_id
1 'polypeptide(L)'
;TKFKNEITAALQEIYPVDKCGIFTQSLMELGAVVCMPNGTPRCTECPLQSLCSACAAGTQPAYPVKKKKAQRRIEEKTVLLMIHAGRLALQKRARSGLLGGMWELPNLSGKADTAQIQKWLEKCGITDCRIQKGSPVCHIFTHIEWHMDSYLIECGKAAPDSDFTWITEQALEKEYALPTAFKKVYTQNRPL
;
A
#
# COMPACT_ATOMS: atom_id res chain seq x y z
N THR A 1 -4.24 -19.98 -12.32
CA THR A 1 -3.36 -20.84 -13.00
C THR A 1 -4.01 -21.54 -14.16
N LYS A 2 -4.61 -22.72 -14.17
CA LYS A 2 -5.18 -23.33 -15.39
C LYS A 2 -6.16 -22.42 -16.11
N PHE A 3 -7.19 -21.93 -15.43
CA PHE A 3 -8.19 -21.00 -15.94
C PHE A 3 -7.60 -19.69 -16.50
N LYS A 4 -6.58 -19.13 -15.84
CA LYS A 4 -5.90 -17.93 -16.34
C LYS A 4 -5.20 -18.19 -17.67
N ASN A 5 -4.55 -19.35 -17.80
CA ASN A 5 -3.88 -19.72 -19.05
C ASN A 5 -4.85 -19.97 -20.19
N GLU A 6 -6.00 -20.60 -19.93
CA GLU A 6 -7.06 -20.80 -20.91
C GLU A 6 -7.63 -19.48 -21.45
N ILE A 7 -7.91 -18.52 -20.54
CA ILE A 7 -8.38 -17.17 -20.96
C ILE A 7 -7.29 -16.43 -21.72
N THR A 8 -6.02 -16.54 -21.27
CA THR A 8 -4.92 -15.89 -21.98
C THR A 8 -4.78 -16.42 -23.40
N ALA A 9 -4.85 -17.72 -23.59
CA ALA A 9 -4.80 -18.34 -24.93
C ALA A 9 -5.96 -17.87 -25.81
N ALA A 10 -7.20 -17.91 -25.31
CA ALA A 10 -8.37 -17.46 -26.05
C ALA A 10 -8.30 -15.97 -26.41
N LEU A 11 -7.80 -15.11 -25.51
CA LEU A 11 -7.59 -13.69 -25.81
C LEU A 11 -6.52 -13.48 -26.87
N GLN A 12 -5.44 -14.26 -26.87
CA GLN A 12 -4.37 -14.16 -27.86
C GLN A 12 -4.87 -14.39 -29.29
N GLU A 13 -5.86 -15.26 -29.49
CA GLU A 13 -6.46 -15.55 -30.79
C GLU A 13 -7.24 -14.37 -31.36
N ILE A 14 -7.84 -13.53 -30.53
CA ILE A 14 -8.69 -12.40 -30.95
C ILE A 14 -8.03 -11.04 -30.81
N TYR A 15 -6.81 -11.00 -30.26
CA TYR A 15 -6.11 -9.74 -30.01
C TYR A 15 -5.64 -9.11 -31.33
N PRO A 16 -6.05 -7.86 -31.65
CA PRO A 16 -5.62 -7.20 -32.88
C PRO A 16 -4.13 -6.82 -32.83
N VAL A 17 -3.39 -7.16 -33.87
CA VAL A 17 -1.92 -6.93 -33.92
C VAL A 17 -1.59 -5.44 -33.83
N ASP A 18 -2.32 -4.58 -34.53
CA ASP A 18 -1.99 -3.15 -34.65
C ASP A 18 -2.67 -2.25 -33.62
N LYS A 19 -3.59 -2.76 -32.80
CA LYS A 19 -4.43 -1.97 -31.88
C LYS A 19 -4.54 -2.59 -30.51
N CYS A 20 -3.53 -3.29 -30.03
CA CYS A 20 -3.52 -4.02 -28.76
C CYS A 20 -3.91 -3.12 -27.57
N GLY A 21 -3.34 -1.91 -27.49
CA GLY A 21 -3.63 -0.98 -26.40
C GLY A 21 -5.07 -0.51 -26.38
N ILE A 22 -5.63 -0.17 -27.53
CA ILE A 22 -7.04 0.24 -27.66
C ILE A 22 -7.96 -0.91 -27.29
N PHE A 23 -7.66 -2.12 -27.75
CA PHE A 23 -8.46 -3.30 -27.42
C PHE A 23 -8.43 -3.61 -25.94
N THR A 24 -7.27 -3.55 -25.30
CA THR A 24 -7.15 -3.73 -23.84
C THR A 24 -7.99 -2.70 -23.09
N GLN A 25 -7.87 -1.42 -23.48
CA GLN A 25 -8.63 -0.34 -22.85
C GLN A 25 -10.14 -0.56 -23.04
N SER A 26 -10.59 -0.95 -24.26
CA SER A 26 -12.00 -1.22 -24.54
C SER A 26 -12.56 -2.33 -23.67
N LEU A 27 -11.82 -3.41 -23.43
CA LEU A 27 -12.22 -4.49 -22.53
C LEU A 27 -12.37 -4.02 -21.08
N MET A 28 -11.45 -3.16 -20.61
CA MET A 28 -11.53 -2.58 -19.26
C MET A 28 -12.74 -1.65 -19.13
N GLU A 29 -12.95 -0.76 -20.10
CA GLU A 29 -14.10 0.16 -20.11
C GLU A 29 -15.42 -0.58 -20.18
N LEU A 30 -15.53 -1.62 -21.04
CA LEU A 30 -16.71 -2.46 -21.11
C LEU A 30 -17.07 -3.06 -19.75
N GLY A 31 -16.08 -3.56 -19.03
CA GLY A 31 -16.26 -4.10 -17.69
C GLY A 31 -16.57 -3.07 -16.61
N ALA A 32 -16.09 -1.84 -16.77
CA ALA A 32 -16.28 -0.76 -15.80
C ALA A 32 -17.60 -0.02 -15.95
N VAL A 33 -17.99 0.32 -17.18
CA VAL A 33 -19.10 1.26 -17.44
C VAL A 33 -20.33 0.64 -18.10
N VAL A 34 -20.20 -0.52 -18.75
CA VAL A 34 -21.32 -1.22 -19.39
C VAL A 34 -21.72 -2.47 -18.62
N CYS A 35 -20.81 -3.43 -18.47
CA CYS A 35 -21.09 -4.71 -17.81
C CYS A 35 -21.10 -4.64 -16.27
N MET A 36 -20.58 -3.61 -15.68
CA MET A 36 -20.55 -3.22 -14.26
C MET A 36 -20.62 -4.36 -13.22
N PRO A 37 -19.55 -4.65 -12.49
CA PRO A 37 -19.53 -5.75 -11.53
C PRO A 37 -20.35 -5.51 -10.23
N ASN A 38 -20.78 -4.27 -9.98
CA ASN A 38 -21.46 -3.84 -8.75
C ASN A 38 -22.79 -3.11 -9.02
N GLY A 39 -23.45 -3.39 -10.13
CA GLY A 39 -24.71 -2.73 -10.48
C GLY A 39 -25.51 -3.55 -11.50
N THR A 40 -26.55 -2.97 -12.04
CA THR A 40 -27.31 -3.57 -13.14
C THR A 40 -26.55 -3.36 -14.44
N PRO A 41 -26.14 -4.42 -15.15
CA PRO A 41 -25.45 -4.29 -16.42
C PRO A 41 -26.32 -3.58 -17.48
N ARG A 42 -25.73 -2.71 -18.28
CA ARG A 42 -26.38 -1.98 -19.38
C ARG A 42 -26.33 -2.81 -20.66
N CYS A 43 -27.00 -3.95 -20.66
CA CYS A 43 -26.95 -4.90 -21.78
C CYS A 43 -27.44 -4.33 -23.10
N THR A 44 -28.40 -3.42 -23.08
CA THR A 44 -28.96 -2.76 -24.30
C THR A 44 -27.94 -1.81 -24.95
N GLU A 45 -26.96 -1.32 -24.20
CA GLU A 45 -25.88 -0.45 -24.68
C GLU A 45 -24.59 -1.24 -25.01
N CYS A 46 -24.61 -2.56 -24.75
CA CYS A 46 -23.42 -3.38 -24.89
C CYS A 46 -23.14 -3.75 -26.36
N PRO A 47 -21.95 -3.39 -26.91
CA PRO A 47 -21.62 -3.76 -28.30
C PRO A 47 -21.46 -5.26 -28.50
N LEU A 48 -21.34 -6.05 -27.43
CA LEU A 48 -21.23 -7.52 -27.46
C LEU A 48 -22.57 -8.21 -27.12
N GLN A 49 -23.70 -7.50 -27.05
CA GLN A 49 -24.97 -8.05 -26.59
C GLN A 49 -25.39 -9.31 -27.39
N SER A 50 -25.28 -9.27 -28.71
CA SER A 50 -25.65 -10.37 -29.58
C SER A 50 -24.75 -11.62 -29.46
N LEU A 51 -23.55 -11.45 -28.96
CA LEU A 51 -22.57 -12.53 -28.75
C LEU A 51 -22.52 -13.01 -27.31
N CYS A 52 -23.25 -12.35 -26.40
CA CYS A 52 -23.14 -12.59 -24.97
C CYS A 52 -24.05 -13.74 -24.51
N SER A 53 -23.43 -14.89 -24.17
CA SER A 53 -24.18 -16.04 -23.65
C SER A 53 -24.92 -15.73 -22.34
N ALA A 54 -24.35 -14.90 -21.46
CA ALA A 54 -25.01 -14.50 -20.23
C ALA A 54 -26.22 -13.62 -20.49
N CYS A 55 -26.18 -12.74 -21.49
CA CYS A 55 -27.32 -11.93 -21.90
C CYS A 55 -28.42 -12.80 -22.52
N ALA A 56 -28.07 -13.71 -23.41
CA ALA A 56 -29.02 -14.65 -24.03
C ALA A 56 -29.74 -15.54 -23.00
N ALA A 57 -29.01 -15.95 -21.95
CA ALA A 57 -29.55 -16.78 -20.87
C ALA A 57 -30.20 -16.00 -19.71
N GLY A 58 -30.15 -14.67 -19.71
CA GLY A 58 -30.66 -13.85 -18.60
C GLY A 58 -29.87 -14.00 -17.30
N THR A 59 -28.60 -14.48 -17.35
CA THR A 59 -27.78 -14.81 -16.17
C THR A 59 -26.74 -13.76 -15.83
N GLN A 60 -26.72 -12.61 -16.52
CA GLN A 60 -25.72 -11.56 -16.27
C GLN A 60 -25.65 -11.08 -14.82
N PRO A 61 -26.73 -11.02 -14.01
CA PRO A 61 -26.63 -10.59 -12.63
C PRO A 61 -25.82 -11.56 -11.74
N ALA A 62 -25.64 -12.82 -12.19
CA ALA A 62 -24.82 -13.81 -11.48
C ALA A 62 -23.31 -13.58 -11.67
N TYR A 63 -22.91 -12.68 -12.55
CA TYR A 63 -21.50 -12.42 -12.86
C TYR A 63 -21.07 -10.99 -12.49
N PRO A 64 -19.81 -10.82 -12.07
CA PRO A 64 -18.84 -11.86 -11.77
C PRO A 64 -19.20 -12.63 -10.49
N VAL A 65 -18.82 -13.93 -10.45
CA VAL A 65 -18.97 -14.74 -9.24
C VAL A 65 -18.05 -14.17 -8.15
N LYS A 66 -18.63 -13.47 -7.17
CA LYS A 66 -17.87 -12.82 -6.11
C LYS A 66 -17.52 -13.84 -5.03
N LYS A 67 -16.24 -14.07 -4.85
CA LYS A 67 -15.75 -14.78 -3.65
C LYS A 67 -15.98 -13.91 -2.42
N LYS A 68 -16.39 -14.52 -1.29
CA LYS A 68 -16.39 -13.81 0.00
C LYS A 68 -15.00 -13.24 0.23
N LYS A 69 -14.92 -11.94 0.57
CA LYS A 69 -13.64 -11.32 0.91
C LYS A 69 -13.04 -12.05 2.10
N ALA A 70 -11.84 -12.59 1.94
CA ALA A 70 -11.07 -13.11 3.05
C ALA A 70 -10.87 -12.00 4.09
N GLN A 71 -10.92 -12.35 5.36
CA GLN A 71 -10.62 -11.42 6.43
C GLN A 71 -9.17 -10.97 6.28
N ARG A 72 -8.91 -9.65 6.39
CA ARG A 72 -7.57 -9.10 6.30
C ARG A 72 -6.73 -9.56 7.49
N ARG A 73 -5.48 -9.87 7.24
CA ARG A 73 -4.51 -10.11 8.31
C ARG A 73 -4.18 -8.77 8.96
N ILE A 74 -4.35 -8.68 10.27
CA ILE A 74 -3.94 -7.51 11.04
C ILE A 74 -2.46 -7.67 11.40
N GLU A 75 -1.68 -6.64 11.13
CA GLU A 75 -0.29 -6.53 11.56
C GLU A 75 -0.14 -5.29 12.43
N GLU A 76 0.32 -5.52 13.65
CA GLU A 76 0.65 -4.44 14.58
C GLU A 76 2.08 -3.96 14.34
N LYS A 77 2.30 -2.66 14.41
CA LYS A 77 3.59 -2.01 14.23
C LYS A 77 3.75 -0.86 15.21
N THR A 78 4.99 -0.63 15.59
CA THR A 78 5.41 0.57 16.32
C THR A 78 6.24 1.42 15.39
N VAL A 79 5.77 2.58 15.01
CA VAL A 79 6.43 3.49 14.04
C VAL A 79 7.07 4.66 14.79
N LEU A 80 8.31 4.94 14.46
CA LEU A 80 9.16 5.90 15.15
C LEU A 80 9.43 7.11 14.25
N LEU A 81 8.94 8.29 14.65
CA LEU A 81 9.31 9.56 14.04
C LEU A 81 10.55 10.08 14.76
N MET A 82 11.72 9.71 14.27
CA MET A 82 12.99 10.08 14.88
C MET A 82 13.50 11.37 14.26
N ILE A 83 13.74 12.38 15.09
CA ILE A 83 14.20 13.70 14.67
C ILE A 83 15.55 14.00 15.37
N HIS A 84 16.54 14.37 14.57
CA HIS A 84 17.85 14.84 15.04
C HIS A 84 18.24 16.10 14.27
N ALA A 85 18.55 17.17 14.97
CA ALA A 85 18.93 18.47 14.37
C ALA A 85 17.98 18.93 13.26
N GLY A 86 16.66 18.78 13.45
CA GLY A 86 15.62 19.16 12.48
C GLY A 86 15.51 18.24 11.25
N ARG A 87 16.18 17.08 11.27
CA ARG A 87 16.13 16.09 10.20
C ARG A 87 15.37 14.84 10.64
N LEU A 88 14.57 14.29 9.75
CA LEU A 88 13.79 13.07 9.94
C LEU A 88 14.60 11.84 9.51
N ALA A 89 14.59 10.80 10.31
CA ALA A 89 15.20 9.52 9.94
C ALA A 89 14.30 8.73 9.01
N LEU A 90 14.85 8.24 7.92
CA LEU A 90 14.25 7.24 7.05
C LEU A 90 15.15 6.01 6.96
N GLN A 91 14.55 4.87 6.67
CA GLN A 91 15.27 3.65 6.31
C GLN A 91 14.69 3.06 5.03
N LYS A 92 15.49 2.26 4.33
CA LYS A 92 15.04 1.59 3.11
C LYS A 92 14.56 0.19 3.44
N ARG A 93 13.35 -0.14 3.00
CA ARG A 93 12.80 -1.49 3.17
C ARG A 93 13.58 -2.52 2.38
N ALA A 94 13.58 -3.76 2.85
CA ALA A 94 14.09 -4.88 2.07
C ALA A 94 13.40 -4.91 0.68
N ARG A 95 14.10 -5.38 -0.34
CA ARG A 95 13.59 -5.40 -1.71
C ARG A 95 12.38 -6.31 -1.91
N SER A 96 12.14 -7.27 -1.02
CA SER A 96 11.02 -8.20 -1.04
C SER A 96 9.92 -7.82 -0.04
N GLY A 97 8.69 -8.30 -0.29
CA GLY A 97 7.56 -8.09 0.59
C GLY A 97 6.76 -6.82 0.30
N LEU A 98 5.83 -6.49 1.20
CA LEU A 98 4.94 -5.34 1.04
C LEU A 98 5.73 -4.03 1.07
N LEU A 99 5.55 -3.17 0.07
CA LEU A 99 6.28 -1.91 -0.13
C LEU A 99 7.81 -2.11 -0.25
N GLY A 100 8.24 -3.24 -0.82
CA GLY A 100 9.66 -3.59 -0.95
C GLY A 100 10.47 -2.52 -1.69
N GLY A 101 11.66 -2.19 -1.16
CA GLY A 101 12.57 -1.20 -1.73
C GLY A 101 12.16 0.26 -1.57
N MET A 102 10.99 0.55 -1.02
CA MET A 102 10.54 1.92 -0.74
C MET A 102 11.15 2.45 0.57
N TRP A 103 11.10 3.77 0.72
CA TRP A 103 11.47 4.43 1.98
C TRP A 103 10.37 4.26 3.03
N GLU A 104 10.78 4.16 4.30
CA GLU A 104 9.86 4.08 5.43
C GLU A 104 10.39 4.83 6.64
N LEU A 105 9.49 5.17 7.54
CA LEU A 105 9.86 5.56 8.89
C LEU A 105 10.40 4.34 9.64
N PRO A 106 11.45 4.45 10.46
CA PRO A 106 11.91 3.37 11.33
C PRO A 106 10.75 2.75 12.08
N ASN A 107 10.66 1.43 12.10
CA ASN A 107 9.55 0.76 12.76
C ASN A 107 9.92 -0.61 13.30
N LEU A 108 9.20 -1.03 14.34
CA LEU A 108 9.30 -2.32 14.97
C LEU A 108 8.05 -3.15 14.67
N SER A 109 8.21 -4.45 14.54
CA SER A 109 7.07 -5.37 14.43
C SER A 109 6.40 -5.53 15.79
N GLY A 110 5.06 -5.49 15.79
CA GLY A 110 4.26 -5.57 17.01
C GLY A 110 4.17 -4.24 17.76
N LYS A 111 3.56 -4.30 18.95
CA LYS A 111 3.50 -3.17 19.90
C LYS A 111 4.74 -3.17 20.77
N ALA A 112 5.45 -2.06 20.79
CA ALA A 112 6.57 -1.85 21.68
C ALA A 112 6.24 -0.74 22.68
N ASP A 113 6.63 -0.95 23.93
CA ASP A 113 6.59 0.07 24.96
C ASP A 113 7.84 0.98 24.91
N THR A 114 7.82 2.04 25.72
CA THR A 114 8.93 3.02 25.77
C THR A 114 10.25 2.38 26.14
N ALA A 115 10.27 1.38 27.03
CA ALA A 115 11.48 0.71 27.46
C ALA A 115 12.09 -0.16 26.33
N GLN A 116 11.24 -0.82 25.56
CA GLN A 116 11.66 -1.60 24.39
C GLN A 116 12.19 -0.68 23.28
N ILE A 117 11.52 0.47 23.05
CA ILE A 117 11.98 1.49 22.11
C ILE A 117 13.34 2.03 22.54
N GLN A 118 13.52 2.37 23.81
CA GLN A 118 14.80 2.87 24.35
C GLN A 118 15.93 1.88 24.11
N LYS A 119 15.72 0.60 24.44
CA LYS A 119 16.68 -0.48 24.18
C LYS A 119 17.04 -0.61 22.70
N TRP A 120 16.06 -0.45 21.83
CA TRP A 120 16.27 -0.54 20.40
C TRP A 120 17.09 0.65 19.87
N LEU A 121 16.81 1.87 20.35
CA LEU A 121 17.58 3.08 20.02
C LEU A 121 19.05 2.96 20.46
N GLU A 122 19.30 2.46 21.67
CA GLU A 122 20.66 2.22 22.18
C GLU A 122 21.45 1.24 21.29
N LYS A 123 20.78 0.17 20.81
CA LYS A 123 21.40 -0.77 19.85
C LYS A 123 21.73 -0.12 18.51
N CYS A 124 20.96 0.88 18.09
CA CYS A 124 21.22 1.67 16.88
C CYS A 124 22.25 2.78 17.11
N GLY A 125 22.84 2.87 18.29
CA GLY A 125 23.82 3.91 18.64
C GLY A 125 23.20 5.30 18.83
N ILE A 126 21.89 5.37 19.08
CA ILE A 126 21.16 6.62 19.28
C ILE A 126 20.90 6.78 20.76
N THR A 127 21.43 7.85 21.35
CA THR A 127 21.37 8.11 22.79
C THR A 127 20.82 9.51 23.06
N ASP A 128 20.50 9.76 24.32
CA ASP A 128 19.95 11.06 24.74
C ASP A 128 18.64 11.39 24.00
N CYS A 129 17.67 10.47 24.12
CA CYS A 129 16.40 10.57 23.40
C CYS A 129 15.25 10.95 24.33
N ARG A 130 14.43 11.89 23.87
CA ARG A 130 13.12 12.15 24.45
C ARG A 130 12.07 11.41 23.64
N ILE A 131 11.35 10.50 24.27
CA ILE A 131 10.34 9.66 23.63
C ILE A 131 8.94 10.14 24.06
N GLN A 132 8.09 10.46 23.10
CA GLN A 132 6.73 10.88 23.34
C GLN A 132 5.78 10.00 22.50
N LYS A 133 4.74 9.45 23.13
CA LYS A 133 3.72 8.67 22.43
C LYS A 133 2.86 9.60 21.57
N GLY A 134 2.69 9.25 20.31
CA GLY A 134 1.84 9.94 19.35
C GLY A 134 0.48 9.28 19.17
N SER A 135 -0.27 9.77 18.20
CA SER A 135 -1.58 9.22 17.83
C SER A 135 -1.43 7.93 17.03
N PRO A 136 -2.23 6.89 17.33
CA PRO A 136 -2.23 5.65 16.55
C PRO A 136 -2.82 5.89 15.17
N VAL A 137 -2.35 5.12 14.18
CA VAL A 137 -2.78 5.20 12.77
C VAL A 137 -3.12 3.82 12.25
N CYS A 138 -4.25 3.70 11.55
CA CYS A 138 -4.61 2.50 10.82
C CYS A 138 -4.46 2.73 9.31
N HIS A 139 -3.85 1.76 8.61
CA HIS A 139 -3.77 1.76 7.16
C HIS A 139 -4.17 0.40 6.57
N ILE A 140 -5.08 0.44 5.60
CA ILE A 140 -5.69 -0.74 5.00
C ILE A 140 -5.11 -0.96 3.60
N PHE A 141 -4.48 -2.11 3.41
CA PHE A 141 -4.10 -2.64 2.11
C PHE A 141 -5.13 -3.67 1.62
N THR A 142 -4.92 -4.23 0.45
CA THR A 142 -5.85 -5.22 -0.13
C THR A 142 -6.03 -6.45 0.76
N HIS A 143 -4.95 -6.99 1.33
CA HIS A 143 -4.95 -8.25 2.10
C HIS A 143 -4.45 -8.12 3.53
N ILE A 144 -3.92 -6.96 3.90
CA ILE A 144 -3.30 -6.68 5.19
C ILE A 144 -3.83 -5.36 5.71
N GLU A 145 -3.95 -5.26 7.03
CA GLU A 145 -4.28 -4.03 7.73
C GLU A 145 -3.20 -3.76 8.77
N TRP A 146 -2.57 -2.58 8.70
CA TRP A 146 -1.57 -2.18 9.68
C TRP A 146 -2.20 -1.32 10.75
N HIS A 147 -2.08 -1.77 12.01
CA HIS A 147 -2.35 -0.97 13.19
C HIS A 147 -1.03 -0.46 13.74
N MET A 148 -0.81 0.84 13.65
CA MET A 148 0.47 1.47 13.92
C MET A 148 0.37 2.35 15.16
N ASP A 149 1.00 1.95 16.26
CA ASP A 149 1.31 2.88 17.35
C ASP A 149 2.48 3.76 16.91
N SER A 150 2.42 5.06 17.18
CA SER A 150 3.46 6.00 16.78
C SER A 150 4.14 6.64 17.99
N TYR A 151 5.41 6.95 17.83
CA TYR A 151 6.21 7.67 18.81
C TYR A 151 7.04 8.75 18.12
N LEU A 152 7.01 9.95 18.67
CA LEU A 152 7.93 11.03 18.33
C LEU A 152 9.17 10.89 19.20
N ILE A 153 10.34 10.90 18.57
CA ILE A 153 11.61 10.73 19.24
C ILE A 153 12.55 11.86 18.85
N GLU A 154 12.84 12.71 19.80
CA GLU A 154 13.85 13.76 19.66
C GLU A 154 15.19 13.18 20.09
N CYS A 155 16.13 13.04 19.15
CA CYS A 155 17.44 12.46 19.36
C CYS A 155 18.46 13.56 19.59
N GLY A 156 19.10 13.57 20.77
CA GLY A 156 20.19 14.50 21.08
C GLY A 156 21.48 14.14 20.37
N LYS A 157 21.79 12.84 20.26
CA LYS A 157 22.94 12.32 19.54
C LYS A 157 22.54 11.18 18.63
N ALA A 158 22.94 11.25 17.36
CA ALA A 158 22.81 10.18 16.39
C ALA A 158 24.19 9.66 16.02
N ALA A 159 24.34 8.33 15.91
CA ALA A 159 25.60 7.75 15.45
C ALA A 159 25.83 8.13 13.98
N PRO A 160 27.05 8.51 13.58
CA PRO A 160 27.38 8.85 12.18
C PRO A 160 27.14 7.69 11.21
N ASP A 161 27.31 6.44 11.68
CA ASP A 161 27.20 5.20 10.92
C ASP A 161 25.84 4.49 11.13
N SER A 162 24.80 5.23 11.49
CA SER A 162 23.46 4.64 11.65
C SER A 162 22.89 4.20 10.28
N ASP A 163 22.15 3.09 10.27
CA ASP A 163 21.43 2.57 9.09
C ASP A 163 20.31 3.52 8.57
N PHE A 164 20.28 4.75 9.12
CA PHE A 164 19.23 5.74 8.83
C PHE A 164 19.75 6.85 7.93
N THR A 165 18.92 7.24 6.99
CA THR A 165 19.14 8.44 6.16
C THR A 165 18.40 9.61 6.81
N TRP A 166 19.14 10.60 7.27
CA TRP A 166 18.61 11.79 7.92
C TRP A 166 18.33 12.89 6.90
N ILE A 167 17.07 13.22 6.68
CA ILE A 167 16.61 14.13 5.63
C ILE A 167 15.88 15.33 6.20
N THR A 168 15.89 16.42 5.45
CA THR A 168 15.06 17.60 5.74
C THR A 168 13.64 17.39 5.25
N GLU A 169 12.69 18.17 5.77
CA GLU A 169 11.30 18.14 5.31
C GLU A 169 11.19 18.47 3.80
N GLN A 170 11.98 19.40 3.31
CA GLN A 170 12.02 19.74 1.88
C GLN A 170 12.49 18.55 1.01
N ALA A 171 13.47 17.80 1.47
CA ALA A 171 13.93 16.60 0.78
C ALA A 171 12.85 15.49 0.81
N LEU A 172 12.14 15.33 1.94
CA LEU A 172 11.03 14.39 2.04
C LEU A 172 9.95 14.64 0.98
N GLU A 173 9.66 15.90 0.68
CA GLU A 173 8.64 16.25 -0.31
C GLU A 173 9.09 16.07 -1.76
N LYS A 174 10.38 16.31 -2.06
CA LYS A 174 10.90 16.40 -3.43
C LYS A 174 11.62 15.14 -3.89
N GLU A 175 12.29 14.43 -2.98
CA GLU A 175 13.25 13.37 -3.34
C GLU A 175 12.89 12.00 -2.79
N TYR A 176 12.13 11.95 -1.67
CA TYR A 176 11.84 10.72 -0.97
C TYR A 176 10.36 10.36 -1.04
N ALA A 177 10.02 9.34 -1.84
CA ALA A 177 8.65 8.85 -1.95
C ALA A 177 8.29 8.00 -0.71
N LEU A 178 7.62 8.62 0.26
CA LEU A 178 7.11 7.92 1.44
C LEU A 178 5.74 7.30 1.14
N PRO A 179 5.55 5.98 1.34
CA PRO A 179 4.25 5.32 1.17
C PRO A 179 3.15 5.96 2.01
N THR A 180 1.93 5.96 1.50
CA THR A 180 0.76 6.59 2.15
C THR A 180 0.55 6.16 3.60
N ALA A 181 0.87 4.89 3.93
CA ALA A 181 0.79 4.37 5.29
C ALA A 181 1.66 5.18 6.26
N PHE A 182 2.94 5.38 5.91
CA PHE A 182 3.89 6.15 6.72
C PHE A 182 3.67 7.65 6.61
N LYS A 183 3.24 8.13 5.43
CA LYS A 183 2.87 9.55 5.25
C LYS A 183 1.75 9.96 6.19
N LYS A 184 0.73 9.09 6.42
CA LYS A 184 -0.31 9.34 7.41
C LYS A 184 0.26 9.48 8.82
N VAL A 185 1.16 8.58 9.23
CA VAL A 185 1.81 8.65 10.55
C VAL A 185 2.57 9.95 10.70
N TYR A 186 3.39 10.32 9.71
CA TYR A 186 4.14 11.57 9.70
C TYR A 186 3.23 12.78 9.83
N THR A 187 2.21 12.89 8.98
CA THR A 187 1.32 14.06 8.96
C THR A 187 0.53 14.24 10.26
N GLN A 188 0.15 13.14 10.93
CA GLN A 188 -0.62 13.21 12.17
C GLN A 188 0.24 13.46 13.41
N ASN A 189 1.53 13.16 13.37
CA ASN A 189 2.40 13.15 14.54
C ASN A 189 3.64 14.03 14.42
N ARG A 190 3.82 14.77 13.30
CA ARG A 190 4.94 15.72 13.20
C ARG A 190 4.79 16.83 14.23
N PRO A 191 5.90 17.31 14.81
CA PRO A 191 5.87 18.51 15.65
C PRO A 191 5.37 19.70 14.82
N LEU A 192 4.60 20.57 15.48
CA LEU A 192 4.11 21.85 14.90
C LEU A 192 5.27 22.82 14.71
#